data_0311436699ee83ce1151d5b1be6ba507
#
_entry.id   0311436699ee83ce1151d5b1be6ba507
#
_cell.length_a   1.000
_cell.length_b   1.000
_cell.length_c   1.000
_cell.angle_alpha   90.00
_cell.angle_beta   90.00
_cell.angle_gamma   90.00
#
_symmetry.space_group_name_H-M   'P 1'
#
loop_
_entity.id
_entity.type
_entity.pdbx_description
1 polymer ?
#
loop_
_entity_poly.entity_id
_entity_poly.type
_entity_poly.pdbx_seq_one_letter_code
_entity_poly.pdbx_strand_id
1 'polypeptide(L)'
;MLMMQFVTLMSFLLSSMGLAFNRTHLVSALLCLEGMTLALFTTLMTFTLNSNLITLTLSPMLLLAFSACEASMGLALLVASTRTHSTDHLTNLNLLQC
;
A
#
# COMPACT_ATOMS: atom_id res chain seq x y z
N MET A 1 -20.31 2.67 12.87
CA MET A 1 -19.89 1.51 12.04
C MET A 1 -20.01 1.79 10.57
N LEU A 2 -21.20 2.12 10.06
CA LEU A 2 -21.41 2.41 8.63
C LEU A 2 -20.55 3.59 8.13
N MET A 3 -20.45 4.64 8.93
CA MET A 3 -19.61 5.80 8.60
C MET A 3 -18.14 5.41 8.45
N MET A 4 -17.62 4.59 9.36
CA MET A 4 -16.23 4.12 9.33
C MET A 4 -15.97 3.27 8.07
N GLN A 5 -16.88 2.36 7.75
CA GLN A 5 -16.75 1.53 6.55
C GLN A 5 -16.78 2.37 5.27
N PHE A 6 -17.64 3.38 5.22
CA PHE A 6 -17.71 4.28 4.07
C PHE A 6 -16.41 5.04 3.88
N VAL A 7 -15.85 5.59 4.98
CA VAL A 7 -14.58 6.33 4.94
C VAL A 7 -13.43 5.44 4.46
N THR A 8 -13.37 4.20 4.95
CA THR A 8 -12.31 3.26 4.54
C THR A 8 -12.43 2.85 3.07
N LEU A 9 -13.64 2.65 2.56
CA LEU A 9 -13.86 2.38 1.14
C LEU A 9 -13.43 3.56 0.28
N MET A 10 -13.80 4.77 0.66
CA MET A 10 -13.42 5.98 -0.07
C MET A 10 -11.91 6.18 -0.06
N SER A 11 -11.24 5.94 1.06
CA SER A 11 -9.78 6.05 1.14
C SER A 11 -9.09 5.02 0.25
N PHE A 12 -9.62 3.80 0.16
CA PHE A 12 -9.09 2.77 -0.74
C PHE A 12 -9.23 3.18 -2.20
N LEU A 13 -10.40 3.67 -2.59
CA LEU A 13 -10.65 4.14 -3.97
C LEU A 13 -9.75 5.31 -4.33
N LEU A 14 -9.57 6.27 -3.43
CA LEU A 14 -8.68 7.41 -3.66
C LEU A 14 -7.23 6.96 -3.85
N SER A 15 -6.77 6.02 -3.03
CA SER A 15 -5.41 5.49 -3.15
C SER A 15 -5.21 4.76 -4.47
N SER A 16 -6.20 3.96 -4.91
CA SER A 16 -6.11 3.25 -6.17
C SER A 16 -6.14 4.19 -7.38
N MET A 17 -6.94 5.23 -7.33
CA MET A 17 -6.95 6.27 -8.37
C MET A 17 -5.63 7.04 -8.39
N GLY A 18 -5.09 7.36 -7.22
CA GLY A 18 -3.78 8.00 -7.11
C GLY A 18 -2.69 7.17 -7.77
N LEU A 19 -2.70 5.86 -7.56
CA LEU A 19 -1.75 4.96 -8.22
C LEU A 19 -1.95 4.94 -9.74
N ALA A 20 -3.19 4.94 -10.20
CA ALA A 20 -3.50 4.90 -11.63
C ALA A 20 -3.01 6.15 -12.37
N PHE A 21 -3.11 7.33 -11.74
CA PHE A 21 -2.74 8.60 -12.35
C PHE A 21 -1.27 8.98 -12.14
N ASN A 22 -0.68 8.61 -11.00
CA ASN A 22 0.67 9.03 -10.59
C ASN A 22 1.64 7.84 -10.58
N ARG A 23 1.90 7.25 -11.76
CA ARG A 23 2.82 6.11 -11.90
C ARG A 23 4.25 6.49 -12.27
N THR A 24 4.54 7.79 -12.35
CA THR A 24 5.84 8.24 -12.86
C THR A 24 6.97 8.05 -11.86
N HIS A 25 6.71 8.28 -10.58
CA HIS A 25 7.70 8.16 -9.53
C HIS A 25 7.48 6.90 -8.69
N LEU A 26 8.56 6.24 -8.31
CA LEU A 26 8.51 5.05 -7.46
C LEU A 26 8.01 5.39 -6.05
N VAL A 27 8.43 6.54 -5.50
CA VAL A 27 8.00 6.99 -4.16
C VAL A 27 6.48 7.19 -4.12
N SER A 28 5.91 7.84 -5.14
CA SER A 28 4.48 8.10 -5.17
C SER A 28 3.69 6.79 -5.31
N ALA A 29 4.18 5.84 -6.10
CA ALA A 29 3.58 4.51 -6.21
C ALA A 29 3.63 3.76 -4.88
N LEU A 30 4.75 3.81 -4.17
CA LEU A 30 4.89 3.20 -2.84
C LEU A 30 3.90 3.80 -1.84
N LEU A 31 3.76 5.12 -1.81
CA LEU A 31 2.82 5.80 -0.91
C LEU A 31 1.38 5.39 -1.19
N CYS A 32 1.00 5.28 -2.46
CA CYS A 32 -0.34 4.84 -2.84
C CYS A 32 -0.61 3.40 -2.41
N LEU A 33 0.36 2.50 -2.58
CA LEU A 33 0.25 1.10 -2.13
C LEU A 33 0.11 1.01 -0.62
N GLU A 34 0.90 1.80 0.13
CA GLU A 34 0.78 1.87 1.59
C GLU A 34 -0.58 2.40 2.03
N GLY A 35 -1.12 3.40 1.31
CA GLY A 35 -2.47 3.90 1.57
C GLY A 35 -3.53 2.82 1.39
N MET A 36 -3.40 1.97 0.37
CA MET A 36 -4.29 0.83 0.17
C MET A 36 -4.21 -0.18 1.30
N THR A 37 -3.00 -0.54 1.74
CA THR A 37 -2.81 -1.51 2.84
C THR A 37 -3.35 -0.97 4.16
N LEU A 38 -3.20 0.33 4.44
CA LEU A 38 -3.79 0.97 5.62
C LEU A 38 -5.32 0.94 5.57
N ALA A 39 -5.92 1.20 4.40
CA ALA A 39 -7.36 1.13 4.24
C ALA A 39 -7.88 -0.29 4.50
N LEU A 40 -7.20 -1.31 3.99
CA LEU A 40 -7.53 -2.72 4.27
C LEU A 40 -7.37 -3.06 5.75
N PHE A 41 -6.33 -2.56 6.39
CA PHE A 41 -6.11 -2.76 7.82
C PHE A 41 -7.25 -2.20 8.64
N THR A 42 -7.69 -0.96 8.36
CA THR A 42 -8.81 -0.35 9.09
C THR A 42 -10.12 -1.08 8.86
N THR A 43 -10.38 -1.58 7.64
CA THR A 43 -11.58 -2.39 7.37
C THR A 43 -11.55 -3.71 8.14
N LEU A 44 -10.42 -4.38 8.20
CA LEU A 44 -10.27 -5.62 8.97
C LEU A 44 -10.45 -5.37 10.46
N MET A 45 -9.90 -4.27 11.00
CA MET A 45 -10.06 -3.91 12.41
C MET A 45 -11.52 -3.64 12.76
N THR A 46 -12.23 -2.89 11.93
CA THR A 46 -13.67 -2.62 12.17
C THR A 46 -14.49 -3.91 12.10
N PHE A 47 -14.14 -4.81 11.18
CA PHE A 47 -14.81 -6.10 11.06
C PHE A 47 -14.57 -6.99 12.29
N THR A 48 -13.32 -7.08 12.77
CA THR A 48 -12.98 -7.90 13.94
C THR A 48 -13.66 -7.38 15.21
N LEU A 49 -13.75 -6.05 15.36
CA LEU A 49 -14.43 -5.43 16.51
C LEU A 49 -15.92 -5.74 16.48
N ASN A 50 -16.54 -5.75 15.30
CA ASN A 50 -17.96 -6.02 15.16
C ASN A 50 -18.31 -7.50 15.41
N SER A 51 -17.40 -8.42 15.04
CA SER A 51 -17.65 -9.86 15.17
C SER A 51 -17.38 -10.43 16.56
N ASN A 52 -16.70 -9.69 17.44
CA ASN A 52 -16.30 -10.10 18.78
C ASN A 52 -15.53 -11.44 18.85
N LEU A 53 -14.95 -11.87 17.74
CA LEU A 53 -14.19 -13.10 17.66
C LEU A 53 -12.69 -12.79 17.87
N ILE A 54 -12.16 -13.20 19.00
CA ILE A 54 -10.75 -12.96 19.36
C ILE A 54 -9.80 -13.62 18.35
N THR A 55 -10.20 -14.74 17.75
CA THR A 55 -9.39 -15.47 16.79
C THR A 55 -9.14 -14.67 15.50
N LEU A 56 -10.02 -13.72 15.16
CA LEU A 56 -9.87 -12.89 13.97
C LEU A 56 -8.88 -11.74 14.15
N THR A 57 -8.44 -11.45 15.38
CA THR A 57 -7.49 -10.35 15.64
C THR A 57 -6.09 -10.63 15.06
N LEU A 58 -5.78 -11.89 14.78
CA LEU A 58 -4.51 -12.28 14.16
C LEU A 58 -4.40 -11.76 12.71
N SER A 59 -5.52 -11.68 12.00
CA SER A 59 -5.56 -11.28 10.59
C SER A 59 -4.98 -9.87 10.34
N PRO A 60 -5.41 -8.81 11.05
CA PRO A 60 -4.81 -7.50 10.82
C PRO A 60 -3.34 -7.41 11.22
N MET A 61 -2.90 -8.19 12.21
CA MET A 61 -1.47 -8.24 12.56
C MET A 61 -0.63 -8.85 11.44
N LEU A 62 -1.11 -9.92 10.81
CA LEU A 62 -0.44 -10.50 9.64
C LEU A 62 -0.37 -9.51 8.47
N LEU A 63 -1.46 -8.78 8.23
CA LEU A 63 -1.48 -7.76 7.19
C LEU A 63 -0.43 -6.69 7.44
N LEU A 64 -0.29 -6.21 8.68
CA LEU A 64 0.74 -5.24 9.04
C LEU A 64 2.15 -5.78 8.81
N ALA A 65 2.40 -7.04 9.18
CA ALA A 65 3.71 -7.65 8.98
C ALA A 65 4.08 -7.73 7.49
N PHE A 66 3.15 -8.14 6.64
CA PHE A 66 3.38 -8.20 5.20
C PHE A 66 3.54 -6.82 4.58
N SER A 67 2.77 -5.84 5.02
CA SER A 67 2.91 -4.47 4.52
C SER A 67 4.26 -3.86 4.91
N ALA A 68 4.76 -4.15 6.11
CA ALA A 68 6.09 -3.72 6.52
C ALA A 68 7.20 -4.34 5.66
N CYS A 69 7.07 -5.62 5.31
CA CYS A 69 8.00 -6.29 4.38
C CYS A 69 7.94 -5.66 3.00
N GLU A 70 6.75 -5.36 2.48
CA GLU A 70 6.58 -4.70 1.19
C GLU A 70 7.24 -3.32 1.19
N ALA A 71 7.02 -2.53 2.23
CA ALA A 71 7.61 -1.20 2.35
C ALA A 71 9.15 -1.26 2.39
N SER A 72 9.71 -2.20 3.13
CA SER A 72 11.17 -2.35 3.24
C SER A 72 11.79 -2.74 1.90
N MET A 73 11.17 -3.66 1.18
CA MET A 73 11.63 -4.04 -0.16
C MET A 73 11.51 -2.89 -1.16
N GLY A 74 10.43 -2.15 -1.11
CA GLY A 74 10.22 -0.98 -1.96
C GLY A 74 11.26 0.10 -1.72
N LEU A 75 11.59 0.37 -0.46
CA LEU A 75 12.63 1.34 -0.10
C LEU A 75 14.01 0.86 -0.54
N ALA A 76 14.31 -0.43 -0.39
CA ALA A 76 15.57 -1.01 -0.85
C ALA A 76 15.73 -0.87 -2.37
N LEU A 77 14.67 -1.17 -3.12
CA LEU A 77 14.67 -0.99 -4.58
C LEU A 77 14.82 0.48 -4.97
N LEU A 78 14.17 1.38 -4.24
CA LEU A 78 14.31 2.81 -4.48
C LEU A 78 15.76 3.27 -4.31
N VAL A 79 16.41 2.87 -3.21
CA VAL A 79 17.81 3.21 -2.95
C VAL A 79 18.71 2.62 -4.03
N ALA A 80 18.50 1.35 -4.40
CA ALA A 80 19.29 0.70 -5.42
C ALA A 80 19.15 1.40 -6.79
N SER A 81 17.92 1.74 -7.18
CA SER A 81 17.67 2.41 -8.46
C SER A 81 18.22 3.83 -8.49
N THR A 82 18.14 4.59 -7.40
CA THR A 82 18.70 5.93 -7.36
C THR A 82 20.21 5.92 -7.38
N ARG A 83 20.85 4.90 -6.83
CA ARG A 83 22.31 4.76 -6.85
C ARG A 83 22.84 4.36 -8.23
N THR A 84 22.06 3.57 -9.00
CA THR A 84 22.49 3.10 -10.33
C THR A 84 22.07 4.03 -11.46
N HIS A 85 20.82 4.55 -11.42
CA HIS A 85 20.25 5.35 -12.50
C HIS A 85 20.02 6.81 -12.14
N SER A 86 20.25 7.21 -10.90
CA SER A 86 20.12 8.59 -10.38
C SER A 86 18.69 9.15 -10.46
N THR A 87 17.70 8.35 -10.84
CA THR A 87 16.30 8.75 -10.94
C THR A 87 15.39 7.69 -10.35
N ASP A 88 14.23 8.12 -9.88
CA ASP A 88 13.18 7.26 -9.35
C ASP A 88 12.04 7.00 -10.33
N HIS A 89 12.19 7.44 -11.59
CA HIS A 89 11.17 7.21 -12.63
C HIS A 89 11.04 5.73 -12.97
N LEU A 90 9.83 5.23 -12.95
CA LEU A 90 9.54 3.83 -13.28
C LEU A 90 9.84 3.50 -14.74
N THR A 91 9.75 4.49 -15.63
CA THR A 91 10.07 4.31 -17.05
C THR A 91 11.52 3.93 -17.27
N ASN A 92 12.44 4.41 -16.43
CA ASN A 92 13.87 4.09 -16.55
C ASN A 92 14.20 2.66 -16.09
N LEU A 93 13.29 2.01 -15.36
CA LEU A 93 13.45 0.62 -14.93
C LEU A 93 12.92 -0.38 -15.96
N ASN A 94 12.28 0.09 -17.03
CA ASN A 94 11.72 -0.77 -18.07
C ASN A 94 12.80 -1.10 -19.10
N LEU A 95 13.69 -2.02 -18.74
CA LEU A 95 14.84 -2.41 -19.56
C LEU A 95 14.46 -3.33 -20.73
N LEU A 96 13.26 -3.92 -20.69
CA LEU A 96 12.79 -4.84 -21.72
C LEU A 96 11.85 -4.18 -22.74
N GLN A 97 11.76 -2.87 -22.71
CA GLN A 97 10.95 -2.13 -23.66
C GLN A 97 11.60 -2.19 -25.04
N CYS A 98 10.91 -2.80 -25.97
CA CYS A 98 11.34 -2.89 -27.38
C CYS A 98 10.80 -1.73 -28.21
#